data_fe10acd6960ba6f869f0dd5e3e4d9a92
#
_entry.id   fe10acd6960ba6f869f0dd5e3e4d9a92
#
_cell.length_a   1.000
_cell.length_b   1.000
_cell.length_c   1.000
_cell.angle_alpha   90.00
_cell.angle_beta   90.00
_cell.angle_gamma   90.00
#
_symmetry.space_group_name_H-M   'P 1'
#
loop_
_entity.id
_entity.type
_entity.pdbx_description
1 polymer ?
#
loop_
_entity_poly.entity_id
_entity_poly.type
_entity_poly.pdbx_seq_one_letter_code
_entity_poly.pdbx_strand_id
1 'polypeptide(L)'
;MDQTGVAVVGSINADVTAFGSPLPRPGETVIGDDFSLVLGGKGANQAIAAVRAGAPTYMIGAVGEDKFRDLTLTALAAEGVDISAVRITPGATGIAHIRVDALSGQNNIMIIPNANYRLTPDDVESSLTELRDRVSVVLVQLEVPLSVVQRVAEVCHTCDLRLILDPAPAQPIASEAWRGVSVVKPNELEAQVLTGIAVKDRRSAELAGRWFIDRGAAVAMITRGERGAIVIGPDGVEEYPAFPVTPVDTTAAGDAFSGALGASLARGASLSEAARRGLAAGALTVTVRGTSPSLPRAAAIDSFLAAQC
;
A
#
# COMPACT_ATOMS: atom_id res chain seq x y z
N MET A 1 -21.54 -3.38 -17.44
CA MET A 1 -20.72 -4.27 -16.62
C MET A 1 -20.73 -3.67 -15.23
N ASP A 2 -21.21 -4.41 -14.23
CA ASP A 2 -21.17 -3.94 -12.86
C ASP A 2 -19.71 -3.69 -12.49
N GLN A 3 -19.44 -2.53 -11.86
CA GLN A 3 -18.08 -2.18 -11.43
C GLN A 3 -17.63 -3.16 -10.38
N THR A 4 -16.63 -3.97 -10.69
CA THR A 4 -16.00 -4.84 -9.72
C THR A 4 -15.10 -4.03 -8.78
N GLY A 5 -15.05 -4.43 -7.50
CA GLY A 5 -14.34 -3.70 -6.47
C GLY A 5 -12.89 -4.16 -6.28
N VAL A 6 -12.28 -3.57 -5.25
CA VAL A 6 -10.95 -3.89 -4.75
C VAL A 6 -11.07 -4.44 -3.33
N ALA A 7 -10.51 -5.61 -3.05
CA ALA A 7 -10.26 -6.05 -1.67
C ALA A 7 -8.84 -5.66 -1.26
N VAL A 8 -8.69 -5.15 -0.04
CA VAL A 8 -7.38 -4.83 0.53
C VAL A 8 -7.15 -5.70 1.75
N VAL A 9 -6.18 -6.59 1.67
CA VAL A 9 -5.73 -7.41 2.81
C VAL A 9 -4.49 -6.75 3.41
N GLY A 10 -4.59 -6.23 4.64
CA GLY A 10 -3.45 -5.50 5.17
C GLY A 10 -3.64 -4.93 6.57
N SER A 11 -2.68 -4.11 6.97
CA SER A 11 -2.62 -3.49 8.29
C SER A 11 -3.60 -2.35 8.46
N ILE A 12 -4.08 -2.22 9.71
CA ILE A 12 -4.84 -1.08 10.22
C ILE A 12 -4.12 -0.60 11.47
N ASN A 13 -3.57 0.60 11.44
CA ASN A 13 -2.81 1.18 12.55
C ASN A 13 -3.42 2.50 13.03
N ALA A 14 -3.22 2.79 14.31
CA ALA A 14 -3.28 4.15 14.82
C ALA A 14 -1.87 4.75 14.73
N ASP A 15 -1.69 5.77 13.89
CA ASP A 15 -0.42 6.49 13.78
C ASP A 15 -0.38 7.59 14.85
N VAL A 16 0.48 7.39 15.85
CA VAL A 16 0.72 8.32 16.96
C VAL A 16 2.01 9.06 16.66
N THR A 17 1.90 10.34 16.27
CA THR A 17 3.05 11.15 15.91
C THR A 17 3.29 12.24 16.95
N ALA A 18 4.50 12.31 17.49
CA ALA A 18 4.96 13.41 18.32
C ALA A 18 5.94 14.28 17.53
N PHE A 19 5.76 15.58 17.62
CA PHE A 19 6.61 16.59 16.98
C PHE A 19 7.42 17.32 18.03
N GLY A 20 8.70 17.57 17.78
CA GLY A 20 9.60 18.30 18.67
C GLY A 20 11.01 18.34 18.11
N SER A 21 11.85 19.24 18.61
CA SER A 21 13.25 19.35 18.20
C SER A 21 14.14 19.69 19.38
N PRO A 22 15.29 18.97 19.53
CA PRO A 22 15.73 17.79 18.78
C PRO A 22 14.97 16.52 19.18
N LEU A 23 15.11 15.44 18.36
CA LEU A 23 14.64 14.12 18.79
C LEU A 23 15.45 13.62 19.98
N PRO A 24 14.81 12.97 20.99
CA PRO A 24 15.49 12.49 22.19
C PRO A 24 16.51 11.38 21.87
N ARG A 25 17.68 11.47 22.49
CA ARG A 25 18.71 10.41 22.48
C ARG A 25 18.37 9.35 23.53
N PRO A 26 19.01 8.18 23.50
CA PRO A 26 18.86 7.18 24.56
C PRO A 26 19.09 7.77 25.95
N GLY A 27 18.11 7.60 26.85
CA GLY A 27 18.14 8.14 28.21
C GLY A 27 17.73 9.60 28.37
N GLU A 28 17.38 10.29 27.28
CA GLU A 28 17.01 11.71 27.26
C GLU A 28 15.48 11.88 27.31
N THR A 29 15.01 12.90 28.02
CA THR A 29 13.61 13.35 27.99
C THR A 29 13.56 14.75 27.38
N VAL A 30 12.78 14.92 26.33
CA VAL A 30 12.55 16.23 25.70
C VAL A 30 11.06 16.57 25.79
N ILE A 31 10.77 17.87 25.80
CA ILE A 31 9.39 18.38 25.70
C ILE A 31 9.09 18.56 24.20
N GLY A 32 8.02 17.91 23.72
CA GLY A 32 7.56 18.08 22.34
C GLY A 32 6.68 19.32 22.19
N ASP A 33 6.46 19.71 20.93
CA ASP A 33 5.71 20.92 20.56
C ASP A 33 4.25 20.60 20.21
N ASP A 34 4.00 19.42 19.61
CA ASP A 34 2.67 19.02 19.12
C ASP A 34 2.56 17.49 18.98
N PHE A 35 1.33 17.01 18.77
CA PHE A 35 1.10 15.59 18.47
C PHE A 35 -0.07 15.41 17.50
N SER A 36 -0.07 14.33 16.76
CA SER A 36 -1.22 13.90 15.97
C SER A 36 -1.54 12.42 16.20
N LEU A 37 -2.82 12.10 16.08
CA LEU A 37 -3.35 10.74 16.14
C LEU A 37 -4.29 10.54 14.97
N VAL A 38 -3.88 9.74 13.99
CA VAL A 38 -4.63 9.53 12.74
C VAL A 38 -4.65 8.06 12.37
N LEU A 39 -5.55 7.71 11.46
CA LEU A 39 -5.54 6.40 10.81
C LEU A 39 -4.27 6.26 9.95
N GLY A 40 -3.60 5.13 10.08
CA GLY A 40 -2.47 4.70 9.27
C GLY A 40 -2.48 3.19 9.03
N GLY A 41 -1.31 2.68 8.66
CA GLY A 41 -1.13 1.31 8.19
C GLY A 41 -1.28 1.23 6.66
N LYS A 42 -0.40 0.47 6.02
CA LYS A 42 -0.37 0.36 4.56
C LYS A 42 -1.69 -0.16 3.99
N GLY A 43 -2.30 -1.16 4.65
CA GLY A 43 -3.60 -1.68 4.24
C GLY A 43 -4.68 -0.61 4.25
N ALA A 44 -4.82 0.11 5.36
CA ALA A 44 -5.81 1.18 5.49
C ALA A 44 -5.57 2.32 4.50
N ASN A 45 -4.32 2.75 4.31
CA ASN A 45 -3.96 3.80 3.34
C ASN A 45 -4.31 3.37 1.91
N GLN A 46 -3.99 2.14 1.51
CA GLN A 46 -4.29 1.62 0.17
C GLN A 46 -5.81 1.45 -0.04
N ALA A 47 -6.55 1.07 1.01
CA ALA A 47 -8.01 0.99 0.94
C ALA A 47 -8.63 2.39 0.72
N ILE A 48 -8.19 3.40 1.47
CA ILE A 48 -8.62 4.79 1.26
C ILE A 48 -8.22 5.29 -0.14
N ALA A 49 -7.00 5.01 -0.57
CA ALA A 49 -6.55 5.41 -1.89
C ALA A 49 -7.41 4.77 -3.00
N ALA A 50 -7.78 3.50 -2.88
CA ALA A 50 -8.60 2.79 -3.85
C ALA A 50 -10.04 3.32 -3.90
N VAL A 51 -10.69 3.54 -2.74
CA VAL A 51 -12.05 4.10 -2.72
C VAL A 51 -12.08 5.53 -3.22
N ARG A 52 -11.10 6.36 -2.85
CA ARG A 52 -10.98 7.74 -3.36
C ARG A 52 -10.67 7.78 -4.86
N ALA A 53 -9.95 6.78 -5.39
CA ALA A 53 -9.72 6.61 -6.83
C ALA A 53 -10.95 6.08 -7.59
N GLY A 54 -12.07 5.80 -6.90
CA GLY A 54 -13.39 5.53 -7.49
C GLY A 54 -13.74 4.06 -7.67
N ALA A 55 -13.15 3.13 -6.90
CA ALA A 55 -13.57 1.74 -6.86
C ALA A 55 -14.28 1.38 -5.54
N PRO A 56 -15.36 0.59 -5.54
CA PRO A 56 -15.86 -0.04 -4.32
C PRO A 56 -14.71 -0.80 -3.64
N THR A 57 -14.51 -0.58 -2.34
CA THR A 57 -13.32 -1.10 -1.65
C THR A 57 -13.69 -1.77 -0.34
N TYR A 58 -13.16 -2.96 -0.12
CA TYR A 58 -13.40 -3.83 1.02
C TYR A 58 -12.11 -4.05 1.79
N MET A 59 -12.11 -3.70 3.08
CA MET A 59 -10.94 -3.91 3.95
C MET A 59 -11.03 -5.27 4.65
N ILE A 60 -10.01 -6.09 4.47
CA ILE A 60 -9.78 -7.34 5.21
C ILE A 60 -8.55 -7.13 6.10
N GLY A 61 -8.74 -7.12 7.40
CA GLY A 61 -7.70 -6.82 8.38
C GLY A 61 -8.14 -7.15 9.77
N ALA A 62 -7.36 -6.75 10.77
CA ALA A 62 -7.70 -6.97 12.15
C ALA A 62 -7.40 -5.73 13.03
N VAL A 63 -8.27 -5.48 14.00
CA VAL A 63 -8.12 -4.45 15.03
C VAL A 63 -8.29 -5.07 16.41
N GLY A 64 -7.81 -4.41 17.45
CA GLY A 64 -7.94 -4.85 18.83
C GLY A 64 -9.24 -4.43 19.49
N GLU A 65 -9.42 -4.83 20.74
CA GLU A 65 -10.54 -4.43 21.60
C GLU A 65 -10.16 -3.19 22.42
N ASP A 66 -9.79 -2.10 21.74
CA ASP A 66 -9.35 -0.87 22.38
C ASP A 66 -9.95 0.39 21.72
N LYS A 67 -9.63 1.57 22.26
CA LYS A 67 -10.11 2.85 21.73
C LYS A 67 -9.55 3.19 20.35
N PHE A 68 -8.41 2.65 19.97
CA PHE A 68 -7.84 2.87 18.65
C PHE A 68 -8.64 2.14 17.56
N ARG A 69 -9.30 1.03 17.90
CA ARG A 69 -10.28 0.38 17.02
C ARG A 69 -11.34 1.37 16.56
N ASP A 70 -11.99 2.05 17.49
CA ASP A 70 -13.12 2.93 17.18
C ASP A 70 -12.65 4.10 16.29
N LEU A 71 -11.46 4.65 16.57
CA LEU A 71 -10.84 5.68 15.75
C LEU A 71 -10.59 5.19 14.33
N THR A 72 -9.95 4.03 14.18
CA THR A 72 -9.51 3.52 12.88
C THR A 72 -10.68 3.06 12.01
N LEU A 73 -11.65 2.33 12.59
CA LEU A 73 -12.82 1.86 11.86
C LEU A 73 -13.76 3.00 11.46
N THR A 74 -13.95 4.00 12.33
CA THR A 74 -14.74 5.18 12.00
C THR A 74 -14.11 5.96 10.84
N ALA A 75 -12.79 6.12 10.84
CA ALA A 75 -12.08 6.81 9.77
C ALA A 75 -12.19 6.06 8.43
N LEU A 76 -12.03 4.74 8.41
CA LEU A 76 -12.20 3.91 7.20
C LEU A 76 -13.63 4.00 6.65
N ALA A 77 -14.63 3.84 7.52
CA ALA A 77 -16.04 3.89 7.14
C ALA A 77 -16.45 5.29 6.63
N ALA A 78 -15.92 6.36 7.22
CA ALA A 78 -16.17 7.74 6.77
C ALA A 78 -15.64 8.02 5.37
N GLU A 79 -14.59 7.33 4.93
CA GLU A 79 -14.09 7.39 3.56
C GLU A 79 -14.88 6.50 2.58
N GLY A 80 -15.80 5.68 3.06
CA GLY A 80 -16.62 4.79 2.26
C GLY A 80 -15.99 3.41 2.00
N VAL A 81 -14.99 3.02 2.79
CA VAL A 81 -14.43 1.66 2.77
C VAL A 81 -15.39 0.71 3.50
N ASP A 82 -15.73 -0.41 2.88
CA ASP A 82 -16.48 -1.48 3.53
C ASP A 82 -15.57 -2.22 4.52
N ILE A 83 -15.93 -2.15 5.80
CA ILE A 83 -15.17 -2.73 6.92
C ILE A 83 -15.79 -4.02 7.46
N SER A 84 -16.80 -4.58 6.80
CA SER A 84 -17.54 -5.77 7.28
C SER A 84 -16.65 -7.02 7.45
N ALA A 85 -15.52 -7.09 6.71
CA ALA A 85 -14.53 -8.16 6.80
C ALA A 85 -13.36 -7.84 7.76
N VAL A 86 -13.44 -6.76 8.54
CA VAL A 86 -12.42 -6.47 9.56
C VAL A 86 -12.71 -7.27 10.82
N ARG A 87 -11.73 -8.04 11.28
CA ARG A 87 -11.82 -8.83 12.50
C ARG A 87 -11.50 -8.00 13.74
N ILE A 88 -12.27 -8.21 14.80
CA ILE A 88 -11.93 -7.69 16.13
C ILE A 88 -11.29 -8.83 16.90
N THR A 89 -10.06 -8.63 17.38
CA THR A 89 -9.27 -9.64 18.10
C THR A 89 -8.94 -9.16 19.50
N PRO A 90 -8.77 -10.05 20.49
CA PRO A 90 -8.33 -9.65 21.83
C PRO A 90 -7.02 -8.85 21.79
N GLY A 91 -6.88 -7.85 22.66
CA GLY A 91 -5.68 -7.03 22.81
C GLY A 91 -5.74 -5.71 22.03
N ALA A 92 -4.59 -5.16 21.68
CA ALA A 92 -4.48 -3.82 21.14
C ALA A 92 -4.54 -3.80 19.58
N THR A 93 -5.06 -2.72 19.04
CA THR A 93 -4.95 -2.36 17.62
C THR A 93 -3.49 -2.09 17.24
N GLY A 94 -3.11 -2.25 15.97
CA GLY A 94 -1.79 -1.89 15.48
C GLY A 94 -1.46 -0.41 15.72
N ILE A 95 -0.21 -0.11 16.03
CA ILE A 95 0.25 1.26 16.31
C ILE A 95 1.53 1.52 15.51
N ALA A 96 1.64 2.70 14.88
CA ALA A 96 2.90 3.28 14.49
C ALA A 96 3.22 4.44 15.45
N HIS A 97 4.30 4.30 16.21
CA HIS A 97 4.81 5.35 17.08
C HIS A 97 5.87 6.14 16.31
N ILE A 98 5.54 7.37 15.95
CA ILE A 98 6.34 8.21 15.07
C ILE A 98 6.85 9.40 15.85
N ARG A 99 8.12 9.73 15.68
CA ARG A 99 8.71 10.98 16.19
C ARG A 99 9.29 11.75 15.02
N VAL A 100 8.94 13.03 14.93
CA VAL A 100 9.37 13.93 13.86
C VAL A 100 10.13 15.09 14.46
N ASP A 101 11.35 15.30 14.01
CA ASP A 101 12.10 16.52 14.30
C ASP A 101 11.47 17.69 13.51
N ALA A 102 10.88 18.64 14.23
CA ALA A 102 10.12 19.73 13.65
C ALA A 102 10.97 20.70 12.81
N LEU A 103 12.29 20.74 13.01
CA LEU A 103 13.20 21.61 12.28
C LEU A 103 13.79 20.92 11.04
N SER A 104 14.26 19.68 11.19
CA SER A 104 14.93 18.96 10.09
C SER A 104 13.99 18.09 9.26
N GLY A 105 12.79 17.79 9.75
CA GLY A 105 11.86 16.84 9.13
C GLY A 105 12.29 15.38 9.25
N GLN A 106 13.41 15.08 9.89
CA GLN A 106 13.85 13.70 10.14
C GLN A 106 12.87 12.99 11.07
N ASN A 107 12.64 11.71 10.82
CA ASN A 107 11.77 10.91 11.66
C ASN A 107 12.40 9.59 12.08
N ASN A 108 11.85 9.00 13.13
CA ASN A 108 12.02 7.59 13.45
C ASN A 108 10.66 6.97 13.79
N ILE A 109 10.47 5.74 13.34
CA ILE A 109 9.19 5.05 13.40
C ILE A 109 9.39 3.68 14.05
N MET A 110 8.52 3.35 15.01
CA MET A 110 8.41 2.02 15.56
C MET A 110 6.99 1.50 15.30
N ILE A 111 6.87 0.41 14.56
CA ILE A 111 5.60 -0.25 14.29
C ILE A 111 5.40 -1.38 15.30
N ILE A 112 4.24 -1.39 15.95
CA ILE A 112 3.80 -2.46 16.83
C ILE A 112 2.57 -3.10 16.16
N PRO A 113 2.73 -4.28 15.52
CA PRO A 113 1.69 -4.87 14.68
C PRO A 113 0.42 -5.27 15.46
N ASN A 114 0.55 -5.77 16.68
CA ASN A 114 -0.57 -6.17 17.55
C ASN A 114 -1.62 -7.02 16.81
N ALA A 115 -2.87 -6.51 16.69
CA ALA A 115 -3.99 -7.19 16.04
C ALA A 115 -3.71 -7.56 14.58
N ASN A 116 -2.93 -6.77 13.83
CA ASN A 116 -2.58 -7.08 12.45
C ASN A 116 -1.89 -8.46 12.31
N TYR A 117 -1.09 -8.85 13.32
CA TYR A 117 -0.41 -10.16 13.31
C TYR A 117 -1.28 -11.30 13.89
N ARG A 118 -2.53 -11.02 14.23
CA ARG A 118 -3.53 -12.03 14.61
C ARG A 118 -4.49 -12.38 13.48
N LEU A 119 -4.41 -11.69 12.35
CA LEU A 119 -5.10 -12.09 11.13
C LEU A 119 -4.59 -13.47 10.71
N THR A 120 -5.49 -14.39 10.41
CA THR A 120 -5.15 -15.77 10.06
C THR A 120 -5.38 -16.05 8.56
N PRO A 121 -4.74 -17.08 8.00
CA PRO A 121 -5.03 -17.55 6.64
C PRO A 121 -6.50 -17.89 6.41
N ASP A 122 -7.17 -18.50 7.40
CA ASP A 122 -8.58 -18.91 7.30
C ASP A 122 -9.52 -17.70 7.29
N ASP A 123 -9.20 -16.62 8.04
CA ASP A 123 -9.96 -15.37 8.00
C ASP A 123 -9.94 -14.76 6.61
N VAL A 124 -8.77 -14.76 5.97
CA VAL A 124 -8.59 -14.18 4.63
C VAL A 124 -9.26 -15.04 3.56
N GLU A 125 -9.10 -16.35 3.62
CA GLU A 125 -9.74 -17.27 2.68
C GLU A 125 -11.26 -17.14 2.73
N SER A 126 -11.86 -17.14 3.94
CA SER A 126 -13.29 -16.94 4.13
C SER A 126 -13.75 -15.60 3.52
N SER A 127 -13.07 -14.50 3.89
CA SER A 127 -13.44 -13.15 3.43
C SER A 127 -13.32 -12.98 1.92
N LEU A 128 -12.23 -13.44 1.31
CA LEU A 128 -12.03 -13.35 -0.14
C LEU A 128 -13.02 -14.25 -0.90
N THR A 129 -13.36 -15.42 -0.35
CA THR A 129 -14.37 -16.33 -0.95
C THR A 129 -15.75 -15.68 -0.96
N GLU A 130 -16.13 -14.99 0.12
CA GLU A 130 -17.41 -14.24 0.20
C GLU A 130 -17.44 -13.03 -0.75
N LEU A 131 -16.28 -12.41 -0.99
CA LEU A 131 -16.16 -11.20 -1.83
C LEU A 131 -15.87 -11.51 -3.30
N ARG A 132 -15.60 -12.76 -3.70
CA ARG A 132 -15.10 -13.12 -5.04
C ARG A 132 -15.94 -12.61 -6.21
N ASP A 133 -17.25 -12.51 -6.05
CA ASP A 133 -18.16 -12.03 -7.10
C ASP A 133 -18.31 -10.48 -7.09
N ARG A 134 -17.73 -9.80 -6.08
CA ARG A 134 -17.79 -8.36 -5.87
C ARG A 134 -16.48 -7.64 -6.15
N VAL A 135 -15.36 -8.37 -6.18
CA VAL A 135 -14.02 -7.82 -6.40
C VAL A 135 -13.32 -8.52 -7.56
N SER A 136 -12.46 -7.81 -8.26
CA SER A 136 -11.61 -8.38 -9.31
C SER A 136 -10.12 -8.15 -9.04
N VAL A 137 -9.81 -7.30 -8.04
CA VAL A 137 -8.43 -6.95 -7.68
C VAL A 137 -8.28 -7.09 -6.16
N VAL A 138 -7.17 -7.68 -5.74
CA VAL A 138 -6.74 -7.78 -4.35
C VAL A 138 -5.42 -7.03 -4.18
N LEU A 139 -5.31 -6.17 -3.17
CA LEU A 139 -4.07 -5.53 -2.75
C LEU A 139 -3.59 -6.21 -1.45
N VAL A 140 -2.30 -6.49 -1.34
CA VAL A 140 -1.68 -6.99 -0.10
C VAL A 140 -0.30 -6.38 0.11
N GLN A 141 0.07 -6.16 1.37
CA GLN A 141 1.38 -5.65 1.80
C GLN A 141 1.99 -6.59 2.84
N LEU A 142 3.19 -6.28 3.35
CA LEU A 142 3.90 -7.16 4.28
C LEU A 142 3.82 -6.69 5.76
N GLU A 143 2.79 -5.95 6.12
CA GLU A 143 2.49 -5.58 7.52
C GLU A 143 1.49 -6.52 8.20
N VAL A 144 1.30 -7.70 7.63
CA VAL A 144 0.51 -8.83 8.16
C VAL A 144 1.36 -10.10 8.14
N PRO A 145 0.96 -11.20 8.81
CA PRO A 145 1.73 -12.44 8.77
C PRO A 145 2.00 -12.95 7.35
N LEU A 146 3.21 -13.43 7.08
CA LEU A 146 3.56 -13.97 5.75
C LEU A 146 2.69 -15.16 5.34
N SER A 147 2.19 -15.94 6.30
CA SER A 147 1.23 -17.02 6.03
C SER A 147 -0.10 -16.49 5.48
N VAL A 148 -0.51 -15.29 5.89
CA VAL A 148 -1.67 -14.58 5.32
C VAL A 148 -1.39 -14.17 3.89
N VAL A 149 -0.22 -13.56 3.63
CA VAL A 149 0.20 -13.15 2.27
C VAL A 149 0.23 -14.34 1.33
N GLN A 150 0.77 -15.47 1.78
CA GLN A 150 0.78 -16.70 1.01
C GLN A 150 -0.64 -17.19 0.71
N ARG A 151 -1.55 -17.20 1.70
CA ARG A 151 -2.95 -17.61 1.49
C ARG A 151 -3.68 -16.66 0.52
N VAL A 152 -3.43 -15.35 0.59
CA VAL A 152 -3.96 -14.39 -0.39
C VAL A 152 -3.57 -14.80 -1.82
N ALA A 153 -2.28 -15.12 -2.03
CA ALA A 153 -1.79 -15.51 -3.35
C ALA A 153 -2.44 -16.82 -3.85
N GLU A 154 -2.59 -17.81 -2.98
CA GLU A 154 -3.27 -19.08 -3.27
C GLU A 154 -4.74 -18.89 -3.65
N VAL A 155 -5.48 -18.10 -2.86
CA VAL A 155 -6.90 -17.79 -3.13
C VAL A 155 -7.07 -17.00 -4.42
N CYS A 156 -6.25 -15.97 -4.63
CA CYS A 156 -6.30 -15.17 -5.86
C CYS A 156 -6.05 -16.04 -7.10
N HIS A 157 -5.07 -16.94 -7.02
CA HIS A 157 -4.79 -17.88 -8.12
C HIS A 157 -5.97 -18.82 -8.40
N THR A 158 -6.60 -19.34 -7.34
CA THR A 158 -7.72 -20.30 -7.48
C THR A 158 -9.01 -19.64 -7.96
N CYS A 159 -9.26 -18.38 -7.53
CA CYS A 159 -10.47 -17.63 -7.85
C CYS A 159 -10.34 -16.68 -9.07
N ASP A 160 -9.21 -16.73 -9.76
CA ASP A 160 -8.89 -15.83 -10.90
C ASP A 160 -9.00 -14.34 -10.55
N LEU A 161 -8.55 -13.97 -9.33
CA LEU A 161 -8.47 -12.58 -8.88
C LEU A 161 -7.09 -12.01 -9.17
N ARG A 162 -7.03 -10.75 -9.61
CA ARG A 162 -5.75 -10.05 -9.83
C ARG A 162 -5.14 -9.64 -8.50
N LEU A 163 -3.99 -10.22 -8.15
CA LEU A 163 -3.25 -9.85 -6.95
C LEU A 163 -2.17 -8.82 -7.26
N ILE A 164 -2.23 -7.68 -6.60
CA ILE A 164 -1.15 -6.69 -6.54
C ILE A 164 -0.46 -6.84 -5.18
N LEU A 165 0.79 -7.26 -5.19
CA LEU A 165 1.64 -7.35 -4.01
C LEU A 165 2.52 -6.11 -3.92
N ASP A 166 2.34 -5.32 -2.87
CA ASP A 166 3.26 -4.26 -2.44
C ASP A 166 4.19 -4.82 -1.37
N PRO A 167 5.43 -5.23 -1.69
CA PRO A 167 6.28 -6.00 -0.77
C PRO A 167 6.97 -5.09 0.26
N ALA A 168 6.19 -4.28 0.94
CA ALA A 168 6.60 -3.29 1.94
C ALA A 168 5.99 -3.59 3.32
N PRO A 169 6.80 -3.54 4.41
CA PRO A 169 8.26 -3.43 4.44
C PRO A 169 8.92 -4.70 3.87
N ALA A 170 10.01 -4.52 3.12
CA ALA A 170 10.65 -5.63 2.43
C ALA A 170 11.21 -6.68 3.38
N GLN A 171 10.77 -7.92 3.19
CA GLN A 171 11.23 -9.11 3.92
C GLN A 171 11.15 -10.34 3.03
N PRO A 172 11.95 -11.40 3.29
CA PRO A 172 11.91 -12.62 2.50
C PRO A 172 10.52 -13.23 2.43
N ILE A 173 10.06 -13.56 1.22
CA ILE A 173 8.76 -14.20 0.94
C ILE A 173 9.03 -15.60 0.40
N ALA A 174 8.25 -16.58 0.82
CA ALA A 174 8.33 -17.95 0.30
C ALA A 174 8.09 -17.99 -1.21
N SER A 175 8.84 -18.84 -1.92
CA SER A 175 8.80 -18.91 -3.40
C SER A 175 7.41 -19.25 -3.94
N GLU A 176 6.62 -19.97 -3.18
CA GLU A 176 5.27 -20.41 -3.54
C GLU A 176 4.28 -19.23 -3.66
N ALA A 177 4.47 -18.19 -2.85
CA ALA A 177 3.61 -17.01 -2.84
C ALA A 177 3.70 -16.16 -4.13
N TRP A 178 4.79 -16.27 -4.89
CA TRP A 178 4.95 -15.51 -6.13
C TRP A 178 4.01 -15.96 -7.26
N ARG A 179 3.58 -17.24 -7.27
CA ARG A 179 2.79 -17.82 -8.37
C ARG A 179 1.39 -17.24 -8.52
N GLY A 180 0.85 -16.61 -7.48
CA GLY A 180 -0.47 -15.96 -7.54
C GLY A 180 -0.39 -14.46 -7.79
N VAL A 181 0.81 -13.89 -7.90
CA VAL A 181 1.01 -12.44 -8.01
C VAL A 181 0.86 -11.97 -9.45
N SER A 182 -0.18 -11.19 -9.73
CA SER A 182 -0.38 -10.57 -11.06
C SER A 182 0.55 -9.38 -11.26
N VAL A 183 0.74 -8.56 -10.22
CA VAL A 183 1.67 -7.43 -10.24
C VAL A 183 2.41 -7.36 -8.91
N VAL A 184 3.74 -7.44 -8.92
CA VAL A 184 4.57 -7.06 -7.77
C VAL A 184 5.07 -5.63 -7.95
N LYS A 185 4.90 -4.78 -6.92
CA LYS A 185 5.22 -3.35 -6.99
C LYS A 185 6.20 -2.91 -5.89
N PRO A 186 7.46 -3.31 -5.94
CA PRO A 186 8.49 -2.78 -5.05
C PRO A 186 8.95 -1.38 -5.46
N ASN A 187 9.47 -0.61 -4.50
CA ASN A 187 10.38 0.49 -4.79
C ASN A 187 11.81 -0.03 -5.00
N GLU A 188 12.75 0.86 -5.28
CA GLU A 188 14.17 0.50 -5.55
C GLU A 188 14.83 -0.21 -4.36
N LEU A 189 14.57 0.28 -3.15
CA LEU A 189 15.14 -0.31 -1.92
C LEU A 189 14.53 -1.69 -1.64
N GLU A 190 13.22 -1.81 -1.74
CA GLU A 190 12.50 -3.07 -1.56
C GLU A 190 12.94 -4.11 -2.60
N ALA A 191 13.07 -3.69 -3.87
CA ALA A 191 13.60 -4.54 -4.92
C ALA A 191 15.03 -5.01 -4.60
N GLN A 192 15.90 -4.11 -4.13
CA GLN A 192 17.26 -4.46 -3.72
C GLN A 192 17.28 -5.45 -2.55
N VAL A 193 16.46 -5.23 -1.52
CA VAL A 193 16.40 -6.11 -0.34
C VAL A 193 15.94 -7.52 -0.74
N LEU A 194 14.94 -7.63 -1.62
CA LEU A 194 14.36 -8.91 -2.01
C LEU A 194 15.21 -9.67 -3.03
N THR A 195 15.82 -8.94 -3.97
CA THR A 195 16.52 -9.56 -5.10
C THR A 195 18.04 -9.62 -4.92
N GLY A 196 18.60 -8.80 -4.01
CA GLY A 196 20.04 -8.56 -3.90
C GLY A 196 20.59 -7.64 -5.01
N ILE A 197 19.75 -7.14 -5.92
CA ILE A 197 20.15 -6.31 -7.07
C ILE A 197 19.90 -4.84 -6.76
N ALA A 198 20.96 -4.03 -6.71
CA ALA A 198 20.81 -2.58 -6.51
C ALA A 198 20.22 -1.93 -7.78
N VAL A 199 19.05 -1.30 -7.64
CA VAL A 199 18.36 -0.64 -8.76
C VAL A 199 18.86 0.79 -8.92
N LYS A 200 19.75 1.01 -9.88
CA LYS A 200 20.40 2.31 -10.16
C LYS A 200 19.95 2.93 -11.49
N ASP A 201 19.63 2.09 -12.45
CA ASP A 201 19.28 2.45 -13.81
C ASP A 201 18.21 1.51 -14.39
N ARG A 202 17.84 1.72 -15.66
CA ARG A 202 16.89 0.87 -16.37
C ARG A 202 17.32 -0.59 -16.41
N ARG A 203 18.60 -0.87 -16.68
CA ARG A 203 19.12 -2.24 -16.83
C ARG A 203 19.05 -3.01 -15.51
N SER A 204 19.48 -2.39 -14.42
CA SER A 204 19.40 -3.01 -13.08
C SER A 204 17.95 -3.17 -12.60
N ALA A 205 17.04 -2.24 -12.95
CA ALA A 205 15.61 -2.40 -12.69
C ALA A 205 15.03 -3.58 -13.49
N GLU A 206 15.39 -3.73 -14.76
CA GLU A 206 14.98 -4.88 -15.56
C GLU A 206 15.47 -6.21 -14.95
N LEU A 207 16.72 -6.28 -14.53
CA LEU A 207 17.28 -7.48 -13.90
C LEU A 207 16.52 -7.82 -12.59
N ALA A 208 16.23 -6.82 -11.75
CA ALA A 208 15.46 -7.01 -10.54
C ALA A 208 14.00 -7.44 -10.86
N GLY A 209 13.38 -6.84 -11.88
CA GLY A 209 12.04 -7.24 -12.33
C GLY A 209 11.99 -8.68 -12.86
N ARG A 210 12.95 -9.09 -13.65
CA ARG A 210 13.08 -10.46 -14.14
C ARG A 210 13.18 -11.48 -12.99
N TRP A 211 13.90 -11.13 -11.94
CA TRP A 211 14.00 -11.97 -10.74
C TRP A 211 12.63 -12.33 -10.14
N PHE A 212 11.67 -11.40 -10.11
CA PHE A 212 10.30 -11.66 -9.64
C PHE A 212 9.51 -12.53 -10.63
N ILE A 213 9.65 -12.25 -11.92
CA ILE A 213 8.97 -12.99 -13.00
C ILE A 213 9.44 -14.45 -13.03
N ASP A 214 10.75 -14.69 -12.91
CA ASP A 214 11.32 -16.04 -12.88
C ASP A 214 10.82 -16.87 -11.67
N ARG A 215 10.27 -16.20 -10.66
CA ARG A 215 9.67 -16.84 -9.47
C ARG A 215 8.16 -17.00 -9.56
N GLY A 216 7.54 -16.48 -10.61
CA GLY A 216 6.12 -16.69 -10.88
C GLY A 216 5.22 -15.46 -10.84
N ALA A 217 5.74 -14.27 -10.53
CA ALA A 217 4.97 -13.04 -10.71
C ALA A 217 4.75 -12.78 -12.21
N ALA A 218 3.53 -12.36 -12.61
CA ALA A 218 3.24 -12.13 -14.01
C ALA A 218 3.88 -10.82 -14.52
N VAL A 219 3.88 -9.78 -13.68
CA VAL A 219 4.45 -8.45 -13.99
C VAL A 219 5.20 -7.93 -12.76
N ALA A 220 6.37 -7.32 -12.98
CA ALA A 220 7.07 -6.53 -11.98
C ALA A 220 6.99 -5.03 -12.35
N MET A 221 6.57 -4.20 -11.40
CA MET A 221 6.45 -2.75 -11.54
C MET A 221 7.33 -2.08 -10.48
N ILE A 222 8.53 -1.65 -10.86
CA ILE A 222 9.48 -1.04 -9.93
C ILE A 222 9.31 0.48 -9.92
N THR A 223 8.86 1.03 -8.79
CA THR A 223 8.75 2.49 -8.60
C THR A 223 10.09 3.10 -8.22
N ARG A 224 10.43 4.27 -8.81
CA ARG A 224 11.75 4.90 -8.71
C ARG A 224 11.65 6.39 -8.32
N GLY A 225 10.68 6.72 -7.47
CA GLY A 225 10.46 8.09 -7.01
C GLY A 225 10.31 9.08 -8.17
N GLU A 226 11.13 10.12 -8.19
CA GLU A 226 11.14 11.16 -9.22
C GLU A 226 11.50 10.67 -10.64
N ARG A 227 11.99 9.43 -10.76
CA ARG A 227 12.27 8.78 -12.04
C ARG A 227 11.10 7.95 -12.57
N GLY A 228 9.95 7.96 -11.89
CA GLY A 228 8.75 7.26 -12.33
C GLY A 228 8.73 5.77 -12.01
N ALA A 229 8.34 4.93 -12.95
CA ALA A 229 8.26 3.49 -12.79
C ALA A 229 8.75 2.74 -14.04
N ILE A 230 9.28 1.53 -13.83
CA ILE A 230 9.56 0.57 -14.90
C ILE A 230 8.64 -0.63 -14.71
N VAL A 231 7.97 -1.01 -15.78
CA VAL A 231 7.11 -2.19 -15.85
C VAL A 231 7.81 -3.24 -16.69
N ILE A 232 7.99 -4.41 -16.13
CA ILE A 232 8.61 -5.57 -16.77
C ILE A 232 7.54 -6.67 -16.82
N GLY A 233 7.21 -7.13 -18.02
CA GLY A 233 6.21 -8.15 -18.27
C GLY A 233 6.57 -9.06 -19.43
N PRO A 234 5.65 -9.93 -19.85
CA PRO A 234 5.86 -10.84 -20.99
C PRO A 234 6.06 -10.07 -22.30
N ASP A 235 5.43 -8.91 -22.45
CA ASP A 235 5.49 -8.09 -23.69
C ASP A 235 6.74 -7.20 -23.75
N GLY A 236 7.58 -7.21 -22.71
CA GLY A 236 8.81 -6.44 -22.68
C GLY A 236 8.96 -5.54 -21.47
N VAL A 237 9.68 -4.43 -21.68
CA VAL A 237 10.01 -3.44 -20.63
C VAL A 237 9.55 -2.06 -21.05
N GLU A 238 8.62 -1.51 -20.27
CA GLU A 238 8.09 -0.16 -20.48
C GLU A 238 8.54 0.76 -19.34
N GLU A 239 8.87 2.00 -19.68
CA GLU A 239 9.26 3.02 -18.72
C GLU A 239 8.24 4.16 -18.72
N TYR A 240 7.75 4.49 -17.54
CA TYR A 240 6.80 5.55 -17.29
C TYR A 240 7.48 6.67 -16.51
N PRO A 241 7.64 7.87 -17.08
CA PRO A 241 8.24 8.99 -16.39
C PRO A 241 7.36 9.44 -15.22
N ALA A 242 7.98 9.96 -14.17
CA ALA A 242 7.25 10.63 -13.10
C ALA A 242 6.65 11.96 -13.60
N PHE A 243 5.58 12.38 -12.95
CA PHE A 243 5.04 13.71 -13.13
C PHE A 243 5.84 14.71 -12.28
N PRO A 244 6.30 15.84 -12.84
CA PRO A 244 7.08 16.82 -12.12
C PRO A 244 6.20 17.58 -11.11
N VAL A 245 6.55 17.46 -9.84
CA VAL A 245 5.89 18.16 -8.72
C VAL A 245 6.94 18.60 -7.69
N THR A 246 6.59 19.56 -6.84
CA THR A 246 7.44 19.93 -5.70
C THR A 246 6.99 19.12 -4.48
N PRO A 247 7.79 18.17 -3.98
CA PRO A 247 7.39 17.36 -2.86
C PRO A 247 7.43 18.15 -1.54
N VAL A 248 6.42 17.90 -0.70
CA VAL A 248 6.30 18.41 0.67
C VAL A 248 6.49 17.29 1.67
N ASP A 249 5.90 16.11 1.38
CA ASP A 249 5.95 14.91 2.22
C ASP A 249 5.79 13.68 1.33
N THR A 250 6.73 12.75 1.37
CA THR A 250 6.68 11.55 0.52
C THR A 250 5.92 10.37 1.13
N THR A 251 5.39 10.54 2.33
CA THR A 251 4.63 9.52 3.04
C THR A 251 3.38 9.12 2.25
N ALA A 252 3.07 7.83 2.26
CA ALA A 252 1.92 7.23 1.57
C ALA A 252 1.86 7.36 0.03
N ALA A 253 2.91 7.91 -0.63
CA ALA A 253 2.95 7.96 -2.10
C ALA A 253 2.84 6.59 -2.76
N GLY A 254 3.51 5.58 -2.19
CA GLY A 254 3.42 4.17 -2.61
C GLY A 254 2.02 3.59 -2.40
N ASP A 255 1.34 3.95 -1.31
CA ASP A 255 -0.01 3.50 -1.00
C ASP A 255 -1.03 4.14 -1.96
N ALA A 256 -0.89 5.45 -2.22
CA ALA A 256 -1.68 6.16 -3.23
C ALA A 256 -1.54 5.53 -4.61
N PHE A 257 -0.30 5.21 -5.00
CA PHE A 257 -0.02 4.50 -6.24
C PHE A 257 -0.74 3.16 -6.30
N SER A 258 -0.57 2.30 -5.27
CA SER A 258 -1.16 0.96 -5.23
C SER A 258 -2.69 1.02 -5.27
N GLY A 259 -3.31 1.91 -4.47
CA GLY A 259 -4.76 2.07 -4.45
C GLY A 259 -5.33 2.55 -5.79
N ALA A 260 -4.71 3.56 -6.42
CA ALA A 260 -5.13 4.07 -7.72
C ALA A 260 -4.89 3.06 -8.86
N LEU A 261 -3.80 2.30 -8.83
CA LEU A 261 -3.51 1.18 -9.72
C LEU A 261 -4.62 0.12 -9.61
N GLY A 262 -4.90 -0.35 -8.39
CA GLY A 262 -5.91 -1.37 -8.12
C GLY A 262 -7.31 -0.93 -8.55
N ALA A 263 -7.70 0.31 -8.20
CA ALA A 263 -8.99 0.89 -8.60
C ALA A 263 -9.13 1.00 -10.12
N SER A 264 -8.07 1.33 -10.84
CA SER A 264 -8.09 1.43 -12.29
C SER A 264 -8.24 0.06 -12.95
N LEU A 265 -7.47 -0.93 -12.49
CA LEU A 265 -7.56 -2.31 -12.97
C LEU A 265 -8.94 -2.94 -12.68
N ALA A 266 -9.54 -2.66 -11.52
CA ALA A 266 -10.88 -3.13 -11.16
C ALA A 266 -11.97 -2.56 -12.09
N ARG A 267 -11.76 -1.38 -12.65
CA ARG A 267 -12.64 -0.76 -13.67
C ARG A 267 -12.33 -1.19 -15.09
N GLY A 268 -11.42 -2.14 -15.30
CA GLY A 268 -11.07 -2.68 -16.61
C GLY A 268 -10.07 -1.83 -17.42
N ALA A 269 -9.37 -0.88 -16.78
CA ALA A 269 -8.29 -0.14 -17.42
C ALA A 269 -7.14 -1.07 -17.83
N SER A 270 -6.40 -0.71 -18.87
CA SER A 270 -5.15 -1.36 -19.22
C SER A 270 -4.09 -1.16 -18.12
N LEU A 271 -3.09 -2.03 -18.08
CA LEU A 271 -1.99 -1.90 -17.11
C LEU A 271 -1.25 -0.56 -17.29
N SER A 272 -1.09 -0.11 -18.53
CA SER A 272 -0.46 1.17 -18.86
C SER A 272 -1.24 2.36 -18.29
N GLU A 273 -2.56 2.40 -18.50
CA GLU A 273 -3.42 3.45 -17.94
C GLU A 273 -3.42 3.41 -16.41
N ALA A 274 -3.50 2.21 -15.82
CA ALA A 274 -3.49 2.03 -14.37
C ALA A 274 -2.15 2.47 -13.76
N ALA A 275 -1.02 2.18 -14.39
CA ALA A 275 0.31 2.64 -13.98
C ALA A 275 0.42 4.18 -14.02
N ARG A 276 -0.06 4.83 -15.10
CA ARG A 276 -0.10 6.30 -15.21
C ARG A 276 -0.97 6.94 -14.13
N ARG A 277 -2.13 6.35 -13.82
CA ARG A 277 -3.00 6.82 -12.73
C ARG A 277 -2.35 6.63 -11.36
N GLY A 278 -1.65 5.52 -11.14
CA GLY A 278 -0.85 5.29 -9.93
C GLY A 278 0.25 6.35 -9.75
N LEU A 279 1.00 6.66 -10.81
CA LEU A 279 2.02 7.71 -10.80
C LEU A 279 1.42 9.09 -10.51
N ALA A 280 0.28 9.43 -11.11
CA ALA A 280 -0.41 10.70 -10.86
C ALA A 280 -0.90 10.79 -9.40
N ALA A 281 -1.46 9.70 -8.86
CA ALA A 281 -1.88 9.64 -7.47
C ALA A 281 -0.69 9.82 -6.51
N GLY A 282 0.43 9.12 -6.74
CA GLY A 282 1.66 9.30 -5.98
C GLY A 282 2.21 10.73 -6.07
N ALA A 283 2.23 11.33 -7.26
CA ALA A 283 2.69 12.70 -7.47
C ALA A 283 1.82 13.72 -6.73
N LEU A 284 0.50 13.59 -6.75
CA LEU A 284 -0.41 14.45 -5.98
C LEU A 284 -0.22 14.26 -4.47
N THR A 285 -0.06 13.03 -4.01
CA THR A 285 0.14 12.71 -2.59
C THR A 285 1.35 13.43 -2.02
N VAL A 286 2.48 13.44 -2.70
CA VAL A 286 3.70 14.06 -2.17
C VAL A 286 3.62 15.59 -2.05
N THR A 287 2.62 16.23 -2.62
CA THR A 287 2.42 17.71 -2.49
C THR A 287 1.67 18.11 -1.21
N VAL A 288 1.16 17.15 -0.44
CA VAL A 288 0.36 17.38 0.77
C VAL A 288 0.97 16.63 1.95
N ARG A 289 0.99 17.23 3.14
CA ARG A 289 1.49 16.56 4.35
C ARG A 289 0.54 15.48 4.87
N GLY A 290 1.12 14.41 5.41
CA GLY A 290 0.44 13.35 6.14
C GLY A 290 0.12 12.13 5.27
N THR A 291 -0.42 11.09 5.91
CA THR A 291 -0.76 9.80 5.30
C THR A 291 -2.12 9.86 4.58
N SER A 292 -3.18 9.40 5.22
CA SER A 292 -4.52 9.38 4.62
C SER A 292 -5.07 10.76 4.17
N PRO A 293 -4.76 11.91 4.82
CA PRO A 293 -5.20 13.21 4.32
C PRO A 293 -4.66 13.58 2.94
N SER A 294 -3.43 13.14 2.59
CA SER A 294 -2.76 13.48 1.33
C SER A 294 -3.27 12.69 0.11
N LEU A 295 -3.98 11.58 0.34
CA LEU A 295 -4.44 10.68 -0.72
C LEU A 295 -5.47 11.37 -1.64
N PRO A 296 -5.25 11.44 -2.97
CA PRO A 296 -6.10 12.20 -3.88
C PRO A 296 -7.41 11.47 -4.21
N ARG A 297 -8.44 12.24 -4.57
CA ARG A 297 -9.69 11.72 -5.12
C ARG A 297 -9.62 11.56 -6.65
N ALA A 298 -10.46 10.72 -7.23
CA ALA A 298 -10.50 10.42 -8.66
C ALA A 298 -10.55 11.70 -9.52
N ALA A 299 -11.39 12.67 -9.17
CA ALA A 299 -11.49 13.94 -9.89
C ALA A 299 -10.16 14.73 -9.93
N ALA A 300 -9.38 14.70 -8.84
CA ALA A 300 -8.07 15.36 -8.79
C ALA A 300 -7.06 14.63 -9.69
N ILE A 301 -7.07 13.28 -9.67
CA ILE A 301 -6.22 12.46 -10.53
C ILE A 301 -6.56 12.71 -12.01
N ASP A 302 -7.85 12.74 -12.36
CA ASP A 302 -8.33 12.96 -13.73
C ASP A 302 -7.95 14.34 -14.25
N SER A 303 -8.18 15.39 -13.41
CA SER A 303 -7.80 16.76 -13.76
C SER A 303 -6.30 16.93 -13.90
N PHE A 304 -5.52 16.29 -13.04
CA PHE A 304 -4.06 16.34 -13.11
C PHE A 304 -3.54 15.68 -14.39
N LEU A 305 -4.06 14.50 -14.77
CA LEU A 305 -3.68 13.80 -15.99
C LEU A 305 -4.09 14.57 -17.25
N ALA A 306 -5.27 15.20 -17.25
CA ALA A 306 -5.72 16.03 -18.38
C ALA A 306 -4.83 17.26 -18.59
N ALA A 307 -4.26 17.84 -17.53
CA ALA A 307 -3.33 18.95 -17.63
C ALA A 307 -1.92 18.57 -18.12
N GLN A 308 -1.61 17.27 -18.24
CA GLN A 308 -0.33 16.74 -18.73
C GLN A 308 -0.39 16.29 -20.22
N CYS A 309 -1.53 16.43 -20.86
CA CYS A 309 -1.73 16.19 -22.30
C CYS A 309 -1.56 17.50 -23.04
#